data_e47ffea365ed3873afbe4edf5c5eed7a
#
_entry.id   e47ffea365ed3873afbe4edf5c5eed7a
#
_cell.length_a   1.000
_cell.length_b   1.000
_cell.length_c   1.000
_cell.angle_alpha   90.00
_cell.angle_beta   90.00
_cell.angle_gamma   90.00
#
_symmetry.space_group_name_H-M   'P 1'
#
loop_
_entity.id
_entity.type
_entity.pdbx_description
1 polymer ?
#
loop_
_entity_poly.entity_id
_entity_poly.type
_entity_poly.pdbx_seq_one_letter_code
_entity_poly.pdbx_strand_id
1 'polypeptide(L)'
;MLSKKIDIRVYYEDTDSGGIVYYANYFKYTERCRTELLRDLGISQTKLIDEYDIRFIVHSVSMEYIKPACLDDQLIVETTIDKLKKASIEFVQTIYKTSKNKKIDIIKSKCKIVSIDSNNKIKPIPDIILKKILEEK
;
A
#
# COMPACT_ATOMS: atom_id res chain seq x y z
N MET A 1 -2.91 5.89 -14.81
CA MET A 1 -2.01 5.73 -13.66
C MET A 1 -1.97 4.28 -13.20
N LEU A 2 -0.81 3.82 -12.78
CA LEU A 2 -0.63 2.45 -12.31
C LEU A 2 -1.39 2.22 -11.00
N SER A 3 -2.19 1.17 -10.98
CA SER A 3 -2.98 0.83 -9.81
C SER A 3 -3.06 -0.69 -9.61
N LYS A 4 -3.40 -1.08 -8.39
CA LYS A 4 -3.56 -2.48 -7.98
C LYS A 4 -4.72 -2.59 -7.02
N LYS A 5 -5.50 -3.65 -7.16
CA LYS A 5 -6.54 -4.02 -6.20
C LYS A 5 -6.22 -5.39 -5.63
N ILE A 6 -6.42 -5.55 -4.33
CA ILE A 6 -6.37 -6.85 -3.68
C ILE A 6 -7.60 -7.05 -2.81
N ASP A 7 -7.96 -8.31 -2.60
CA ASP A 7 -9.07 -8.69 -1.73
C ASP A 7 -8.51 -9.04 -0.35
N ILE A 8 -9.20 -8.56 0.68
CA ILE A 8 -8.86 -8.87 2.08
C ILE A 8 -10.14 -9.36 2.76
N ARG A 9 -10.09 -10.55 3.34
CA ARG A 9 -11.14 -11.03 4.26
C ARG A 9 -10.77 -10.59 5.67
N VAL A 10 -11.73 -10.04 6.40
CA VAL A 10 -11.53 -9.69 7.82
C VAL A 10 -11.66 -10.96 8.64
N TYR A 11 -10.60 -11.33 9.33
CA TYR A 11 -10.54 -12.51 10.19
C TYR A 11 -10.76 -12.11 11.65
N TYR A 12 -11.02 -13.10 12.48
CA TYR A 12 -11.18 -12.88 13.91
C TYR A 12 -9.99 -12.15 14.53
N GLU A 13 -8.76 -12.52 14.11
CA GLU A 13 -7.53 -11.91 14.62
C GLU A 13 -7.39 -10.42 14.27
N ASP A 14 -8.16 -9.94 13.28
CA ASP A 14 -8.10 -8.55 12.84
C ASP A 14 -9.01 -7.64 13.66
N THR A 15 -9.92 -8.22 14.44
CA THR A 15 -10.97 -7.48 15.13
C THR A 15 -10.65 -7.25 16.60
N ASP A 16 -11.25 -6.20 17.16
CA ASP A 16 -11.21 -5.93 18.59
C ASP A 16 -12.46 -6.55 19.27
N SER A 17 -12.62 -6.27 20.56
CA SER A 17 -13.73 -6.80 21.35
C SER A 17 -15.11 -6.34 20.86
N GLY A 18 -15.17 -5.30 20.06
CA GLY A 18 -16.42 -4.79 19.48
C GLY A 18 -16.80 -5.43 18.14
N GLY A 19 -15.99 -6.38 17.63
CA GLY A 19 -16.26 -7.05 16.36
C GLY A 19 -15.91 -6.25 15.13
N ILE A 20 -15.25 -5.11 15.29
CA ILE A 20 -14.78 -4.28 14.16
C ILE A 20 -13.26 -4.41 14.04
N VAL A 21 -12.75 -4.12 12.85
CA VAL A 21 -11.30 -4.15 12.62
C VAL A 21 -10.60 -3.17 13.55
N TYR A 22 -9.58 -3.67 14.27
CA TYR A 22 -8.74 -2.80 15.09
C TYR A 22 -8.04 -1.80 14.19
N TYR A 23 -8.13 -0.50 14.53
CA TYR A 23 -7.76 0.56 13.60
C TYR A 23 -6.34 0.45 13.03
N ALA A 24 -5.40 -0.08 13.78
CA ALA A 24 -4.02 -0.22 13.33
C ALA A 24 -3.85 -1.30 12.24
N ASN A 25 -4.79 -2.23 12.13
CA ASN A 25 -4.70 -3.33 11.15
C ASN A 25 -4.90 -2.84 9.71
N TYR A 26 -5.54 -1.69 9.50
CA TYR A 26 -5.67 -1.13 8.16
C TYR A 26 -4.31 -0.81 7.53
N PHE A 27 -3.30 -0.48 8.36
CA PHE A 27 -1.94 -0.25 7.86
C PHE A 27 -1.34 -1.52 7.26
N LYS A 28 -1.66 -2.68 7.82
CA LYS A 28 -1.23 -3.98 7.25
C LYS A 28 -1.86 -4.21 5.88
N TYR A 29 -3.13 -3.90 5.75
CA TYR A 29 -3.86 -4.07 4.50
C TYR A 29 -3.31 -3.17 3.40
N THR A 30 -3.08 -1.90 3.71
CA THR A 30 -2.53 -0.96 2.73
C THR A 30 -1.09 -1.32 2.36
N GLU A 31 -0.28 -1.76 3.32
CA GLU A 31 1.09 -2.21 3.06
C GLU A 31 1.11 -3.39 2.09
N ARG A 32 0.26 -4.39 2.31
CA ARG A 32 0.18 -5.56 1.42
C ARG A 32 -0.12 -5.15 -0.02
N CYS A 33 -1.05 -4.23 -0.21
CA CYS A 33 -1.43 -3.79 -1.54
C CYS A 33 -0.28 -3.03 -2.24
N ARG A 34 0.43 -2.16 -1.51
CA ARG A 34 1.62 -1.49 -2.06
C ARG A 34 2.68 -2.51 -2.49
N THR A 35 2.93 -3.50 -1.65
CA THR A 35 3.91 -4.55 -1.93
C THR A 35 3.53 -5.35 -3.16
N GLU A 36 2.26 -5.73 -3.29
CA GLU A 36 1.81 -6.51 -4.45
C GLU A 36 1.81 -5.69 -5.73
N LEU A 37 1.55 -4.38 -5.64
CA LEU A 37 1.66 -3.51 -6.81
C LEU A 37 3.09 -3.49 -7.35
N LEU A 38 4.07 -3.35 -6.47
CA LEU A 38 5.49 -3.38 -6.88
C LEU A 38 5.90 -4.75 -7.38
N ARG A 39 5.39 -5.82 -6.76
CA ARG A 39 5.68 -7.20 -7.18
C ARG A 39 5.18 -7.47 -8.60
N ASP A 40 4.02 -6.95 -8.97
CA ASP A 40 3.48 -7.08 -10.33
C ASP A 40 4.41 -6.46 -11.38
N LEU A 41 5.22 -5.49 -10.98
CA LEU A 41 6.22 -4.86 -11.85
C LEU A 41 7.55 -5.62 -11.86
N GLY A 42 7.64 -6.76 -11.17
CA GLY A 42 8.87 -7.49 -11.00
C GLY A 42 9.80 -6.89 -9.95
N ILE A 43 9.28 -6.00 -9.10
CA ILE A 43 10.05 -5.35 -8.05
C ILE A 43 9.75 -6.06 -6.73
N SER A 44 10.73 -6.80 -6.18
CA SER A 44 10.60 -7.37 -4.86
C SER A 44 11.54 -6.65 -3.89
N GLN A 45 11.11 -6.56 -2.62
CA GLN A 45 11.88 -5.87 -1.59
C GLN A 45 13.23 -6.56 -1.35
N THR A 46 13.25 -7.89 -1.36
CA THR A 46 14.49 -8.66 -1.18
C THR A 46 15.48 -8.40 -2.30
N LYS A 47 15.00 -8.35 -3.53
CA LYS A 47 15.84 -8.08 -4.70
C LYS A 47 16.42 -6.66 -4.65
N LEU A 48 15.63 -5.68 -4.23
CA LEU A 48 16.10 -4.31 -4.07
C LEU A 48 17.24 -4.23 -3.05
N ILE A 49 17.10 -4.92 -1.93
CA ILE A 49 18.13 -4.95 -0.88
C ILE A 49 19.40 -5.62 -1.42
N ASP A 50 19.25 -6.82 -2.02
CA ASP A 50 20.41 -7.63 -2.42
C ASP A 50 21.17 -7.06 -3.61
N GLU A 51 20.45 -6.52 -4.61
CA GLU A 51 21.08 -6.08 -5.85
C GLU A 51 21.42 -4.59 -5.87
N TYR A 52 20.65 -3.76 -5.16
CA TYR A 52 20.78 -2.31 -5.28
C TYR A 52 21.08 -1.62 -3.95
N ASP A 53 21.09 -2.36 -2.84
CA ASP A 53 21.20 -1.77 -1.49
C ASP A 53 20.17 -0.68 -1.27
N ILE A 54 18.90 -1.00 -1.59
CA ILE A 54 17.78 -0.08 -1.45
C ILE A 54 16.69 -0.71 -0.59
N ARG A 55 16.15 0.10 0.32
CA ARG A 55 14.96 -0.21 1.11
C ARG A 55 13.97 0.91 0.98
N PHE A 56 12.71 0.57 0.82
CA PHE A 56 11.63 1.54 0.89
C PHE A 56 11.12 1.60 2.32
N ILE A 57 11.12 2.80 2.90
CA ILE A 57 10.58 3.02 4.23
C ILE A 57 9.44 4.05 4.16
N VAL A 58 8.49 3.93 5.08
CA VAL A 58 7.40 4.90 5.15
C VAL A 58 7.95 6.20 5.74
N HIS A 59 7.87 7.27 4.98
CA HIS A 59 8.23 8.61 5.42
C HIS A 59 7.06 9.29 6.12
N SER A 60 5.87 9.18 5.53
CA SER A 60 4.67 9.77 6.09
C SER A 60 3.45 9.02 5.60
N VAL A 61 2.42 8.99 6.43
CA VAL A 61 1.16 8.35 6.10
C VAL A 61 0.03 9.11 6.78
N SER A 62 -1.08 9.28 6.06
CA SER A 62 -2.32 9.77 6.64
C SER A 62 -3.40 8.73 6.40
N MET A 63 -4.31 8.59 7.34
CA MET A 63 -5.39 7.62 7.23
C MET A 63 -6.67 8.22 7.79
N GLU A 64 -7.69 8.26 6.96
CA GLU A 64 -9.02 8.72 7.33
C GLU A 64 -9.92 7.51 7.49
N TYR A 65 -10.54 7.38 8.65
CA TYR A 65 -11.43 6.29 9.01
C TYR A 65 -12.86 6.75 8.74
N ILE A 66 -13.47 6.25 7.68
CA ILE A 66 -14.80 6.69 7.23
C ILE A 66 -15.89 5.85 7.87
N LYS A 67 -15.76 4.52 7.76
CA LYS A 67 -16.67 3.55 8.37
C LYS A 67 -15.88 2.35 8.84
N PRO A 68 -16.32 1.67 9.91
CA PRO A 68 -15.64 0.47 10.36
C PRO A 68 -15.92 -0.71 9.44
N ALA A 69 -14.93 -1.58 9.28
CA ALA A 69 -15.13 -2.91 8.72
C ALA A 69 -15.34 -3.89 9.86
N CYS A 70 -16.09 -4.95 9.60
CA CYS A 70 -16.50 -5.93 10.60
C CYS A 70 -15.96 -7.30 10.27
N LEU A 71 -16.02 -8.20 11.27
CA LEU A 71 -15.67 -9.61 11.10
C LEU A 71 -16.38 -10.19 9.89
N ASP A 72 -15.66 -10.95 9.09
CA ASP A 72 -16.12 -11.64 7.88
C ASP A 72 -16.37 -10.73 6.66
N ASP A 73 -16.21 -9.42 6.80
CA ASP A 73 -16.30 -8.53 5.66
C ASP A 73 -15.24 -8.89 4.61
N GLN A 74 -15.63 -8.79 3.34
CA GLN A 74 -14.72 -8.88 2.20
C GLN A 74 -14.39 -7.46 1.76
N LEU A 75 -13.15 -7.07 1.95
CA LEU A 75 -12.68 -5.72 1.61
C LEU A 75 -11.91 -5.73 0.30
N ILE A 76 -11.92 -4.60 -0.39
CA ILE A 76 -11.06 -4.36 -1.53
C ILE A 76 -10.14 -3.20 -1.14
N VAL A 77 -8.83 -3.43 -1.29
CA VAL A 77 -7.82 -2.39 -1.11
C VAL A 77 -7.35 -1.98 -2.49
N GLU A 78 -7.45 -0.71 -2.79
CA GLU A 78 -7.00 -0.16 -4.07
C GLU A 78 -5.86 0.81 -3.82
N THR A 79 -4.76 0.61 -4.54
CA THR A 79 -3.56 1.43 -4.44
C THR A 79 -3.23 2.01 -5.80
N THR A 80 -2.99 3.32 -5.87
CA THR A 80 -2.58 4.02 -7.07
C THR A 80 -1.31 4.80 -6.78
N ILE A 81 -0.35 4.76 -7.70
CA ILE A 81 0.82 5.62 -7.62
C ILE A 81 0.41 7.02 -8.06
N ASP A 82 0.52 7.98 -7.15
CA ASP A 82 0.13 9.37 -7.40
C ASP A 82 1.31 10.20 -7.89
N LYS A 83 2.47 10.07 -7.21
CA LYS A 83 3.68 10.81 -7.57
C LYS A 83 4.90 9.91 -7.48
N LEU A 84 5.76 10.02 -8.48
CA LEU A 84 7.03 9.30 -8.53
C LEU A 84 8.15 10.33 -8.67
N LYS A 85 9.08 10.30 -7.71
CA LYS A 85 10.25 11.18 -7.71
C LYS A 85 11.52 10.33 -7.68
N LYS A 86 12.68 11.00 -7.71
CA LYS A 86 13.99 10.30 -7.76
C LYS A 86 14.20 9.31 -6.62
N ALA A 87 13.72 9.64 -5.42
CA ALA A 87 13.94 8.82 -4.23
C ALA A 87 12.67 8.58 -3.42
N SER A 88 11.50 8.82 -4.00
CA SER A 88 10.24 8.65 -3.27
C SER A 88 9.09 8.25 -4.19
N ILE A 89 8.11 7.58 -3.61
CA ILE A 89 6.86 7.23 -4.27
C ILE A 89 5.72 7.63 -3.34
N GLU A 90 4.74 8.34 -3.87
CA GLU A 90 3.53 8.68 -3.13
C GLU A 90 2.36 7.87 -3.67
N PHE A 91 1.67 7.19 -2.76
CA PHE A 91 0.51 6.36 -3.07
C PHE A 91 -0.76 7.00 -2.53
N VAL A 92 -1.83 6.84 -3.27
CA VAL A 92 -3.20 7.08 -2.80
C VAL A 92 -3.86 5.71 -2.67
N GLN A 93 -4.44 5.45 -1.52
CA GLN A 93 -5.02 4.15 -1.22
C GLN A 93 -6.41 4.30 -0.64
N THR A 94 -7.30 3.39 -1.03
CA THR A 94 -8.65 3.31 -0.49
C THR A 94 -8.95 1.88 -0.10
N ILE A 95 -9.77 1.73 0.93
CA ILE A 95 -10.33 0.43 1.32
C ILE A 95 -11.84 0.59 1.30
N TYR A 96 -12.53 -0.33 0.63
CA TYR A 96 -13.98 -0.30 0.54
C TYR A 96 -14.55 -1.71 0.52
N LYS A 97 -15.83 -1.81 0.73
CA LYS A 97 -16.60 -3.04 0.53
C LYS A 97 -17.80 -2.75 -0.35
N THR A 98 -18.32 -3.77 -0.98
CA THR A 98 -19.55 -3.66 -1.79
C THR A 98 -20.69 -4.35 -1.05
N SER A 99 -21.81 -3.65 -0.90
CA SER A 99 -23.01 -4.19 -0.30
C SER A 99 -24.20 -3.75 -1.14
N LYS A 100 -25.01 -4.72 -1.61
CA LYS A 100 -26.19 -4.45 -2.45
C LYS A 100 -25.85 -3.57 -3.65
N ASN A 101 -24.75 -3.89 -4.34
CA ASN A 101 -24.24 -3.17 -5.50
C ASN A 101 -23.78 -1.74 -5.22
N LYS A 102 -23.61 -1.38 -3.93
CA LYS A 102 -23.11 -0.06 -3.54
C LYS A 102 -21.71 -0.20 -2.96
N LYS A 103 -20.85 0.75 -3.35
CA LYS A 103 -19.51 0.88 -2.81
C LYS A 103 -19.60 1.63 -1.47
N ILE A 104 -19.07 1.03 -0.42
CA ILE A 104 -19.03 1.63 0.91
C ILE A 104 -17.57 1.89 1.27
N ASP A 105 -17.18 3.15 1.33
CA ASP A 105 -15.82 3.52 1.69
C ASP A 105 -15.56 3.29 3.17
N ILE A 106 -14.44 2.63 3.45
CA ILE A 106 -13.98 2.32 4.82
C ILE A 106 -12.82 3.22 5.19
N ILE A 107 -11.80 3.31 4.33
CA ILE A 107 -10.55 4.03 4.57
C ILE A 107 -10.19 4.85 3.33
N LYS A 108 -9.65 6.05 3.56
CA LYS A 108 -8.89 6.81 2.56
C LYS A 108 -7.54 7.14 3.15
N SER A 109 -6.48 6.90 2.39
CA SER A 109 -5.11 7.01 2.88
C SER A 109 -4.18 7.55 1.83
N LYS A 110 -3.15 8.26 2.27
CA LYS A 110 -2.01 8.65 1.45
C LYS A 110 -0.75 8.19 2.15
N CYS A 111 0.18 7.66 1.40
CA CYS A 111 1.43 7.15 1.95
C CYS A 111 2.60 7.56 1.06
N LYS A 112 3.61 8.14 1.67
CA LYS A 112 4.87 8.46 0.99
C LYS A 112 5.94 7.54 1.51
N ILE A 113 6.57 6.80 0.61
CA ILE A 113 7.75 6.00 0.92
C ILE A 113 8.98 6.66 0.32
N VAL A 114 10.12 6.46 0.98
CA VAL A 114 11.40 6.96 0.50
C VAL A 114 12.38 5.80 0.37
N SER A 115 13.32 5.95 -0.56
CA SER A 115 14.37 4.98 -0.85
C SER A 115 15.59 5.34 -0.01
N ILE A 116 16.10 4.38 0.75
CA ILE A 116 17.30 4.56 1.58
C ILE A 116 18.28 3.41 1.36
N ASP A 117 19.55 3.64 1.72
CA ASP A 117 20.57 2.59 1.71
C ASP A 117 20.73 1.95 3.10
N SER A 118 21.70 1.03 3.22
CA SER A 118 21.97 0.32 4.48
C SER A 118 22.46 1.24 5.60
N ASN A 119 22.89 2.45 5.28
CA ASN A 119 23.31 3.46 6.25
C ASN A 119 22.20 4.44 6.60
N ASN A 120 20.96 4.13 6.20
CA ASN A 120 19.76 4.96 6.41
C ASN A 120 19.83 6.33 5.73
N LYS A 121 20.61 6.44 4.65
CA LYS A 121 20.70 7.66 3.86
C LYS A 121 19.82 7.53 2.61
N ILE A 122 19.23 8.64 2.21
CA ILE A 122 18.40 8.70 1.01
C ILE A 122 19.27 8.31 -0.20
N LYS A 123 18.76 7.37 -0.97
CA LYS A 123 19.41 6.87 -2.18
C LYS A 123 18.42 6.90 -3.34
N PRO A 124 18.81 7.40 -4.51
CA PRO A 124 17.91 7.42 -5.65
C PRO A 124 17.43 6.03 -6.04
N ILE A 125 16.16 5.94 -6.45
CA ILE A 125 15.61 4.72 -7.02
C ILE A 125 16.33 4.45 -8.34
N PRO A 126 16.79 3.22 -8.61
CA PRO A 126 17.45 2.92 -9.87
C PRO A 126 16.60 3.26 -11.09
N ASP A 127 17.22 3.78 -12.14
CA ASP A 127 16.52 4.20 -13.35
C ASP A 127 15.71 3.07 -13.98
N ILE A 128 16.22 1.83 -13.93
CA ILE A 128 15.51 0.68 -14.48
C ILE A 128 14.17 0.46 -13.78
N ILE A 129 14.11 0.74 -12.48
CA ILE A 129 12.89 0.60 -11.69
C ILE A 129 11.93 1.76 -11.97
N LEU A 130 12.46 2.98 -12.03
CA LEU A 130 11.65 4.15 -12.39
C LEU A 130 11.00 3.94 -13.76
N LYS A 131 11.74 3.41 -14.72
CA LYS A 131 11.22 3.12 -16.06
C LYS A 131 10.10 2.09 -16.03
N LYS A 132 10.25 1.02 -15.24
CA LYS A 132 9.20 0.00 -15.09
C LYS A 132 7.90 0.62 -14.60
N ILE A 133 7.97 1.50 -13.62
CA ILE A 133 6.78 2.16 -13.07
C ILE A 133 6.16 3.09 -14.12
N LEU A 134 6.98 3.85 -14.84
CA LEU A 134 6.50 4.80 -15.84
C LEU A 134 5.92 4.14 -17.09
N GLU A 135 6.42 2.96 -17.47
CA GLU A 135 5.95 2.24 -18.66
C GLU A 135 4.60 1.57 -18.45
N GLU A 136 4.24 1.23 -17.21
CA GLU A 136 2.99 0.56 -16.86
C GLU A 136 1.89 1.60 -16.60
N LYS A 137 1.42 2.25 -17.64
CA LYS A 137 0.36 3.26 -17.49
C LYS A 137 -1.04 2.71 -17.70
#